data_3e9b7e790763507c01eea49716d1f245
#
_entry.id   3e9b7e790763507c01eea49716d1f245
#
_cell.length_a   1.000
_cell.length_b   1.000
_cell.length_c   1.000
_cell.angle_alpha   90.00
_cell.angle_beta   90.00
_cell.angle_gamma   90.00
#
_symmetry.space_group_name_H-M   'P 1'
#
loop_
_entity.id
_entity.type
_entity.pdbx_description
1 polymer ?
#
loop_
_entity_poly.entity_id
_entity_poly.type
_entity_poly.pdbx_seq_one_letter_code
_entity_poly.pdbx_strand_id
1 'polypeptide(L)'
;MILAPVTAMAFQVGAWVGGPGQYPQPTQQNVQAFQDLQGTHLDLISYFALFDINDWNATAQYANVAKNNGSTLVVTWMANGYNAQDLVDGKADEYIRDYAKGVKGYGEEIWLRPLHEANGDWYDWGVGKAGAGNTDANVAEAFRHIVKIFKEEGVTNVKWVWTTNASNAGKGSTLTGNYPGDEYVDYISIDGYNWGKCQSWSSWQTFSQVFKKAYNALANINKPLFIAEISSSELGGNKAEWITDMFEHFATDFSRVFAVMWFSQSKEANEGDWALNTSQAAVDAWKAGIAKMKAIDNTALKPAGRASSSSFRLQDGKLYMQTSKALKASVVQFDYQGRVLWQSPVQHFTAGVHAIDTPKANAQSIYKLSVKR
;
A
#
# COMPACT_ATOMS: atom_id res chain seq x y z
N MET A 1 14.69 -6.96 21.98
CA MET A 1 14.28 -7.23 20.60
C MET A 1 14.47 -5.92 19.84
N ILE A 2 15.51 -5.82 19.02
CA ILE A 2 15.81 -4.58 18.27
C ILE A 2 14.90 -4.62 17.05
N LEU A 3 13.89 -3.75 17.01
CA LEU A 3 13.04 -3.54 15.84
C LEU A 3 13.94 -3.06 14.69
N ALA A 4 14.00 -3.82 13.61
CA ALA A 4 14.65 -3.36 12.40
C ALA A 4 13.88 -2.12 11.89
N PRO A 5 14.57 -1.05 11.49
CA PRO A 5 13.89 0.12 10.95
C PRO A 5 13.17 -0.27 9.65
N VAL A 6 11.88 0.00 9.57
CA VAL A 6 11.16 -0.02 8.29
C VAL A 6 11.89 0.97 7.39
N THR A 7 12.47 0.47 6.31
CA THR A 7 13.07 1.36 5.28
C THR A 7 11.98 2.32 4.81
N ALA A 8 12.27 3.62 4.86
CA ALA A 8 11.34 4.62 4.36
C ALA A 8 11.05 4.31 2.88
N MET A 9 9.83 3.87 2.61
CA MET A 9 9.33 3.69 1.25
C MET A 9 9.01 5.08 0.69
N ALA A 10 9.29 5.31 -0.59
CA ALA A 10 8.84 6.52 -1.26
C ALA A 10 7.30 6.55 -1.26
N PHE A 11 6.73 7.75 -1.10
CA PHE A 11 5.27 7.91 -1.07
C PHE A 11 4.66 7.57 -2.42
N GLN A 12 3.71 6.64 -2.43
CA GLN A 12 3.05 6.12 -3.62
C GLN A 12 1.61 6.63 -3.70
N VAL A 13 1.14 6.80 -4.92
CA VAL A 13 -0.26 7.16 -5.20
C VAL A 13 -0.93 6.10 -6.06
N GLY A 14 -2.17 5.81 -5.71
CA GLY A 14 -2.99 4.85 -6.44
C GLY A 14 -4.43 5.30 -6.55
N ALA A 15 -5.21 4.54 -7.32
CA ALA A 15 -6.64 4.79 -7.43
C ALA A 15 -7.42 3.55 -7.89
N TRP A 16 -8.70 3.54 -7.50
CA TRP A 16 -9.77 2.86 -8.20
C TRP A 16 -10.30 3.82 -9.27
N VAL A 17 -9.97 3.56 -10.51
CA VAL A 17 -10.22 4.49 -11.62
C VAL A 17 -11.53 4.17 -12.31
N GLY A 18 -12.58 4.90 -11.98
CA GLY A 18 -13.87 4.83 -12.63
C GLY A 18 -14.19 6.07 -13.42
N GLY A 19 -14.91 5.87 -14.53
CA GLY A 19 -15.55 6.95 -15.25
C GLY A 19 -16.92 7.29 -14.66
N PRO A 20 -17.47 8.48 -14.95
CA PRO A 20 -18.82 8.85 -14.51
C PRO A 20 -19.86 7.85 -15.02
N GLY A 21 -20.71 7.36 -14.12
CA GLY A 21 -21.90 6.55 -14.47
C GLY A 21 -21.64 5.09 -14.88
N GLN A 22 -20.39 4.59 -14.80
CA GLN A 22 -20.06 3.20 -15.07
C GLN A 22 -19.34 2.56 -13.89
N TYR A 23 -19.50 1.24 -13.77
CA TYR A 23 -18.69 0.46 -12.83
C TYR A 23 -17.22 0.58 -13.26
N PRO A 24 -16.33 1.07 -12.41
CA PRO A 24 -14.97 1.34 -12.81
C PRO A 24 -14.26 0.05 -13.22
N GLN A 25 -13.48 0.16 -14.28
CA GLN A 25 -12.57 -0.89 -14.72
C GLN A 25 -11.22 -0.23 -14.99
N PRO A 26 -10.09 -0.75 -14.50
CA PRO A 26 -8.77 -0.17 -14.75
C PRO A 26 -8.28 -0.51 -16.16
N THR A 27 -9.06 -0.08 -17.16
CA THR A 27 -8.64 -0.14 -18.57
C THR A 27 -7.50 0.84 -18.81
N GLN A 28 -6.72 0.61 -19.87
CA GLN A 28 -5.64 1.53 -20.25
C GLN A 28 -6.14 2.98 -20.40
N GLN A 29 -7.33 3.16 -20.97
CA GLN A 29 -7.95 4.47 -21.15
C GLN A 29 -8.29 5.14 -19.82
N ASN A 30 -8.91 4.41 -18.89
CA ASN A 30 -9.30 4.96 -17.58
C ASN A 30 -8.08 5.27 -16.71
N VAL A 31 -7.05 4.42 -16.74
CA VAL A 31 -5.77 4.67 -16.06
C VAL A 31 -5.12 5.94 -16.61
N GLN A 32 -5.03 6.09 -17.94
CA GLN A 32 -4.44 7.27 -18.55
C GLN A 32 -5.26 8.53 -18.22
N ALA A 33 -6.59 8.47 -18.33
CA ALA A 33 -7.46 9.59 -18.00
C ALA A 33 -7.30 10.06 -16.55
N PHE A 34 -7.13 9.13 -15.61
CA PHE A 34 -6.90 9.48 -14.21
C PHE A 34 -5.49 10.06 -14.00
N GLN A 35 -4.48 9.54 -14.67
CA GLN A 35 -3.12 10.12 -14.64
C GLN A 35 -3.08 11.54 -15.20
N ASP A 36 -3.79 11.79 -16.29
CA ASP A 36 -3.93 13.14 -16.86
C ASP A 36 -4.66 14.07 -15.88
N LEU A 37 -5.72 13.58 -15.24
CA LEU A 37 -6.47 14.31 -14.22
C LEU A 37 -5.58 14.71 -13.04
N GLN A 38 -4.84 13.77 -12.47
CA GLN A 38 -3.99 14.02 -11.30
C GLN A 38 -2.61 14.61 -11.63
N GLY A 39 -2.21 14.62 -12.91
CA GLY A 39 -0.93 15.19 -13.37
C GLY A 39 0.31 14.40 -12.95
N THR A 40 0.16 13.12 -12.57
CA THR A 40 1.27 12.26 -12.20
C THR A 40 0.94 10.79 -12.46
N HIS A 41 1.98 9.95 -12.49
CA HIS A 41 1.87 8.51 -12.62
C HIS A 41 1.07 7.88 -11.46
N LEU A 42 0.33 6.81 -11.74
CA LEU A 42 -0.26 5.93 -10.73
C LEU A 42 0.73 4.81 -10.41
N ASP A 43 1.20 4.75 -9.18
CA ASP A 43 2.09 3.68 -8.70
C ASP A 43 1.30 2.39 -8.43
N LEU A 44 0.06 2.54 -7.94
CA LEU A 44 -0.86 1.46 -7.60
C LEU A 44 -2.18 1.61 -8.35
N ILE A 45 -2.71 0.50 -8.87
CA ILE A 45 -4.00 0.46 -9.55
C ILE A 45 -4.89 -0.56 -8.83
N SER A 46 -6.07 -0.13 -8.37
CA SER A 46 -7.02 -1.01 -7.70
C SER A 46 -7.87 -1.77 -8.72
N TYR A 47 -8.19 -3.02 -8.39
CA TYR A 47 -9.17 -3.85 -9.08
C TYR A 47 -9.95 -4.69 -8.07
N PHE A 48 -11.27 -4.79 -8.24
CA PHE A 48 -12.14 -5.62 -7.41
C PHE A 48 -12.47 -6.90 -8.16
N ALA A 49 -12.06 -8.05 -7.62
CA ALA A 49 -12.34 -9.37 -8.16
C ALA A 49 -13.21 -10.17 -7.17
N LEU A 50 -14.29 -10.74 -7.68
CA LEU A 50 -15.24 -11.55 -6.90
C LEU A 50 -14.92 -13.03 -7.09
N PHE A 51 -14.94 -13.82 -6.02
CA PHE A 51 -14.80 -15.28 -6.07
C PHE A 51 -15.86 -15.87 -6.99
N ASP A 52 -15.50 -16.94 -7.70
CA ASP A 52 -16.32 -17.69 -8.65
C ASP A 52 -16.86 -16.88 -9.86
N ILE A 53 -16.65 -15.56 -9.89
CA ILE A 53 -17.06 -14.69 -11.00
C ILE A 53 -15.84 -14.23 -11.80
N ASN A 54 -14.80 -13.78 -11.12
CA ASN A 54 -13.58 -13.32 -11.77
C ASN A 54 -12.44 -14.32 -11.54
N ASP A 55 -12.25 -15.23 -12.48
CA ASP A 55 -11.07 -16.08 -12.51
C ASP A 55 -9.79 -15.27 -12.76
N TRP A 56 -8.63 -15.93 -12.78
CA TRP A 56 -7.39 -15.25 -13.09
C TRP A 56 -7.38 -14.65 -14.50
N ASN A 57 -8.01 -15.29 -15.48
CA ASN A 57 -8.02 -14.76 -16.86
C ASN A 57 -8.76 -13.42 -16.94
N ALA A 58 -9.87 -13.28 -16.21
CA ALA A 58 -10.59 -12.01 -16.07
C ALA A 58 -9.74 -10.94 -15.37
N THR A 59 -8.90 -11.31 -14.40
CA THR A 59 -8.01 -10.40 -13.68
C THR A 59 -6.76 -10.05 -14.49
N ALA A 60 -6.21 -11.00 -15.24
CA ALA A 60 -4.95 -10.86 -15.97
C ALA A 60 -4.94 -9.71 -16.98
N GLN A 61 -6.08 -9.40 -17.58
CA GLN A 61 -6.18 -8.25 -18.48
C GLN A 61 -5.83 -6.94 -17.76
N TYR A 62 -6.28 -6.75 -16.52
CA TYR A 62 -6.00 -5.56 -15.72
C TYR A 62 -4.60 -5.59 -15.11
N ALA A 63 -4.11 -6.79 -14.77
CA ALA A 63 -2.72 -6.98 -14.37
C ALA A 63 -1.76 -6.56 -15.50
N ASN A 64 -2.08 -6.90 -16.74
CA ASN A 64 -1.31 -6.45 -17.90
C ASN A 64 -1.39 -4.94 -18.14
N VAL A 65 -2.55 -4.31 -17.89
CA VAL A 65 -2.65 -2.83 -17.94
C VAL A 65 -1.72 -2.21 -16.89
N ALA A 66 -1.76 -2.69 -15.65
CA ALA A 66 -0.87 -2.21 -14.60
C ALA A 66 0.60 -2.39 -14.97
N LYS A 67 1.00 -3.59 -15.43
CA LYS A 67 2.36 -3.88 -15.88
C LYS A 67 2.81 -2.94 -17.00
N ASN A 68 1.99 -2.76 -18.03
CA ASN A 68 2.30 -1.90 -19.18
C ASN A 68 2.39 -0.43 -18.79
N ASN A 69 1.68 -0.02 -17.74
CA ASN A 69 1.77 1.32 -17.16
C ASN A 69 2.97 1.49 -16.21
N GLY A 70 3.66 0.41 -15.82
CA GLY A 70 4.71 0.44 -14.80
C GLY A 70 4.17 0.57 -13.37
N SER A 71 2.93 0.14 -13.14
CA SER A 71 2.22 0.16 -11.86
C SER A 71 2.10 -1.24 -11.26
N THR A 72 1.79 -1.32 -9.97
CA THR A 72 1.41 -2.58 -9.32
C THR A 72 -0.12 -2.69 -9.24
N LEU A 73 -0.67 -3.84 -9.62
CA LEU A 73 -2.10 -4.11 -9.42
C LEU A 73 -2.36 -4.53 -7.97
N VAL A 74 -3.30 -3.84 -7.32
CA VAL A 74 -3.84 -4.18 -6.00
C VAL A 74 -5.21 -4.78 -6.19
N VAL A 75 -5.34 -6.08 -5.96
CA VAL A 75 -6.59 -6.81 -6.15
C VAL A 75 -7.32 -6.89 -4.81
N THR A 76 -8.46 -6.21 -4.71
CA THR A 76 -9.44 -6.44 -3.65
C THR A 76 -10.20 -7.70 -3.98
N TRP A 77 -9.90 -8.78 -3.26
CA TRP A 77 -10.36 -10.13 -3.61
C TRP A 77 -11.50 -10.55 -2.70
N MET A 78 -12.71 -10.43 -3.23
CA MET A 78 -13.96 -10.48 -2.49
C MET A 78 -14.54 -11.89 -2.48
N ALA A 79 -14.62 -12.51 -1.32
CA ALA A 79 -15.16 -13.85 -1.12
C ALA A 79 -16.71 -13.84 -1.01
N ASN A 80 -17.40 -13.16 -1.93
CA ASN A 80 -18.85 -13.11 -1.96
C ASN A 80 -19.46 -14.51 -2.05
N GLY A 81 -20.49 -14.77 -1.24
CA GLY A 81 -21.12 -16.07 -1.14
C GLY A 81 -20.46 -17.02 -0.13
N TYR A 82 -19.31 -16.64 0.46
CA TYR A 82 -18.62 -17.44 1.47
C TYR A 82 -18.52 -16.68 2.79
N ASN A 83 -18.94 -17.33 3.87
CA ASN A 83 -18.56 -16.88 5.21
C ASN A 83 -17.13 -17.38 5.56
N ALA A 84 -16.58 -16.89 6.67
CA ALA A 84 -15.21 -17.25 7.05
C ALA A 84 -15.04 -18.78 7.29
N GLN A 85 -16.05 -19.43 7.86
CA GLN A 85 -15.99 -20.87 8.10
C GLN A 85 -16.02 -21.69 6.81
N ASP A 86 -16.80 -21.26 5.81
CA ASP A 86 -16.82 -21.90 4.48
C ASP A 86 -15.44 -21.93 3.84
N LEU A 87 -14.67 -20.83 4.00
CA LEU A 87 -13.29 -20.74 3.51
C LEU A 87 -12.34 -21.65 4.30
N VAL A 88 -12.47 -21.69 5.63
CA VAL A 88 -11.67 -22.60 6.49
C VAL A 88 -11.97 -24.08 6.16
N ASP A 89 -13.23 -24.40 5.86
CA ASP A 89 -13.67 -25.74 5.49
C ASP A 89 -13.29 -26.13 4.05
N GLY A 90 -12.64 -25.23 3.29
CA GLY A 90 -12.12 -25.50 1.95
C GLY A 90 -13.15 -25.44 0.83
N LYS A 91 -14.34 -24.85 1.05
CA LYS A 91 -15.38 -24.80 0.01
C LYS A 91 -14.98 -23.99 -1.24
N ALA A 92 -14.03 -23.06 -1.12
CA ALA A 92 -13.51 -22.29 -2.23
C ALA A 92 -12.11 -22.75 -2.71
N ASP A 93 -11.57 -23.86 -2.21
CA ASP A 93 -10.17 -24.26 -2.44
C ASP A 93 -9.83 -24.44 -3.92
N GLU A 94 -10.73 -25.03 -4.70
CA GLU A 94 -10.53 -25.24 -6.14
C GLU A 94 -10.35 -23.90 -6.86
N TYR A 95 -11.24 -22.93 -6.62
CA TYR A 95 -11.17 -21.60 -7.19
C TYR A 95 -9.87 -20.88 -6.75
N ILE A 96 -9.54 -20.95 -5.45
CA ILE A 96 -8.34 -20.32 -4.90
C ILE A 96 -7.06 -20.90 -5.52
N ARG A 97 -6.99 -22.25 -5.69
CA ARG A 97 -5.84 -22.93 -6.33
C ARG A 97 -5.69 -22.53 -7.79
N ASP A 98 -6.77 -22.48 -8.54
CA ASP A 98 -6.71 -22.12 -9.96
C ASP A 98 -6.31 -20.64 -10.14
N TYR A 99 -6.81 -19.76 -9.29
CA TYR A 99 -6.38 -18.37 -9.26
C TYR A 99 -4.89 -18.26 -8.91
N ALA A 100 -4.42 -19.01 -7.91
CA ALA A 100 -3.01 -19.05 -7.50
C ALA A 100 -2.08 -19.52 -8.62
N LYS A 101 -2.46 -20.57 -9.36
CA LYS A 101 -1.70 -21.05 -10.55
C LYS A 101 -1.60 -19.96 -11.62
N GLY A 102 -2.69 -19.23 -11.84
CA GLY A 102 -2.73 -18.12 -12.78
C GLY A 102 -1.80 -16.99 -12.38
N VAL A 103 -1.83 -16.56 -11.10
CA VAL A 103 -0.92 -15.55 -10.54
C VAL A 103 0.54 -15.98 -10.66
N LYS A 104 0.84 -17.27 -10.36
CA LYS A 104 2.19 -17.82 -10.53
C LYS A 104 2.67 -17.72 -11.97
N GLY A 105 1.81 -18.09 -12.91
CA GLY A 105 2.12 -18.04 -14.35
C GLY A 105 2.33 -16.62 -14.89
N TYR A 106 1.70 -15.62 -14.28
CA TYR A 106 1.88 -14.22 -14.62
C TYR A 106 3.30 -13.70 -14.28
N GLY A 107 3.85 -14.09 -13.14
CA GLY A 107 5.23 -13.87 -12.75
C GLY A 107 5.60 -12.47 -12.24
N GLU A 108 4.80 -11.44 -12.50
CA GLU A 108 5.01 -10.10 -11.92
C GLU A 108 4.32 -9.98 -10.56
N GLU A 109 4.78 -9.02 -9.75
CA GLU A 109 4.22 -8.79 -8.40
C GLU A 109 2.77 -8.33 -8.47
N ILE A 110 1.92 -8.98 -7.67
CA ILE A 110 0.52 -8.60 -7.41
C ILE A 110 0.36 -8.38 -5.92
N TRP A 111 -0.35 -7.31 -5.54
CA TRP A 111 -0.80 -7.14 -4.17
C TRP A 111 -2.22 -7.70 -4.05
N LEU A 112 -2.38 -8.72 -3.20
CA LEU A 112 -3.66 -9.41 -3.03
C LEU A 112 -4.24 -9.09 -1.66
N ARG A 113 -5.45 -8.55 -1.65
CA ARG A 113 -6.16 -8.02 -0.49
C ARG A 113 -7.46 -8.80 -0.25
N PRO A 114 -7.39 -10.07 0.25
CA PRO A 114 -8.56 -10.87 0.53
C PRO A 114 -9.25 -10.42 1.83
N LEU A 115 -10.54 -10.65 1.93
CA LEU A 115 -11.36 -10.48 3.14
C LEU A 115 -11.21 -9.09 3.78
N HIS A 116 -11.10 -8.04 2.94
CA HIS A 116 -10.97 -6.68 3.43
C HIS A 116 -12.17 -6.27 4.29
N GLU A 117 -11.96 -5.32 5.20
CA GLU A 117 -13.01 -4.75 6.05
C GLU A 117 -13.83 -5.77 6.86
N ALA A 118 -13.23 -6.90 7.23
CA ALA A 118 -13.92 -7.94 7.97
C ALA A 118 -14.42 -7.51 9.37
N ASN A 119 -13.97 -6.36 9.86
CA ASN A 119 -14.49 -5.71 11.07
C ASN A 119 -15.84 -4.97 10.86
N GLY A 120 -16.43 -5.08 9.65
CA GLY A 120 -17.75 -4.58 9.28
C GLY A 120 -18.84 -5.65 9.35
N ASP A 121 -20.05 -5.30 8.86
CA ASP A 121 -21.23 -6.16 8.81
C ASP A 121 -21.85 -6.26 7.41
N TRP A 122 -21.22 -5.64 6.40
CA TRP A 122 -21.75 -5.55 5.03
C TRP A 122 -21.28 -6.68 4.10
N TYR A 123 -20.19 -7.35 4.37
CA TYR A 123 -19.69 -8.48 3.57
C TYR A 123 -20.01 -9.84 4.19
N ASP A 124 -20.08 -10.90 3.39
CA ASP A 124 -20.39 -12.26 3.85
C ASP A 124 -19.36 -12.81 4.84
N TRP A 125 -18.09 -12.38 4.73
CA TRP A 125 -16.98 -12.69 5.66
C TRP A 125 -16.88 -11.70 6.85
N GLY A 126 -17.72 -10.64 6.88
CA GLY A 126 -17.69 -9.63 7.95
C GLY A 126 -18.14 -10.20 9.30
N VAL A 127 -17.44 -9.85 10.38
CA VAL A 127 -17.74 -10.37 11.74
C VAL A 127 -19.11 -9.92 12.23
N GLY A 128 -19.59 -8.74 11.80
CA GLY A 128 -20.91 -8.24 12.13
C GLY A 128 -22.05 -8.80 11.27
N LYS A 129 -21.75 -9.56 10.22
CA LYS A 129 -22.76 -10.07 9.27
C LYS A 129 -23.75 -10.99 9.96
N ALA A 130 -25.02 -10.60 9.94
CA ALA A 130 -26.09 -11.36 10.58
C ALA A 130 -26.22 -12.78 9.97
N GLY A 131 -26.23 -13.79 10.81
CA GLY A 131 -26.41 -15.19 10.41
C GLY A 131 -25.18 -15.88 9.82
N ALA A 132 -24.08 -15.15 9.57
CA ALA A 132 -22.86 -15.74 8.98
C ALA A 132 -21.99 -16.52 9.99
N GLY A 133 -22.15 -16.24 11.30
CA GLY A 133 -21.35 -16.93 12.34
C GLY A 133 -19.87 -16.55 12.34
N ASN A 134 -19.50 -15.45 11.67
CA ASN A 134 -18.12 -15.00 11.61
C ASN A 134 -17.64 -14.47 12.96
N THR A 135 -16.38 -14.74 13.25
CA THR A 135 -15.65 -14.24 14.42
C THR A 135 -14.29 -13.72 13.95
N ASP A 136 -13.65 -12.85 14.73
CA ASP A 136 -12.29 -12.43 14.45
C ASP A 136 -11.34 -13.63 14.26
N ALA A 137 -11.54 -14.71 15.01
CA ALA A 137 -10.69 -15.89 14.95
C ALA A 137 -10.83 -16.68 13.63
N ASN A 138 -12.07 -16.97 13.19
CA ASN A 138 -12.24 -17.74 11.94
C ASN A 138 -11.97 -16.90 10.68
N VAL A 139 -12.16 -15.58 10.72
CA VAL A 139 -11.72 -14.68 9.63
C VAL A 139 -10.20 -14.68 9.51
N ALA A 140 -9.48 -14.58 10.63
CA ALA A 140 -8.02 -14.67 10.61
C ALA A 140 -7.55 -16.03 10.08
N GLU A 141 -8.23 -17.13 10.44
CA GLU A 141 -7.91 -18.46 9.94
C GLU A 141 -8.20 -18.62 8.45
N ALA A 142 -9.32 -18.07 7.96
CA ALA A 142 -9.66 -18.04 6.54
C ALA A 142 -8.57 -17.32 5.72
N PHE A 143 -8.06 -16.18 6.23
CA PHE A 143 -6.95 -15.48 5.58
C PHE A 143 -5.68 -16.37 5.52
N ARG A 144 -5.33 -17.04 6.62
CA ARG A 144 -4.18 -17.97 6.67
C ARG A 144 -4.36 -19.13 5.71
N HIS A 145 -5.58 -19.66 5.62
CA HIS A 145 -5.92 -20.76 4.71
C HIS A 145 -5.68 -20.36 3.25
N ILE A 146 -6.15 -19.19 2.83
CA ILE A 146 -5.89 -18.65 1.49
C ILE A 146 -4.38 -18.55 1.22
N VAL A 147 -3.62 -17.94 2.14
CA VAL A 147 -2.16 -17.80 2.01
C VAL A 147 -1.46 -19.15 1.91
N LYS A 148 -1.93 -20.14 2.69
CA LYS A 148 -1.38 -21.51 2.67
C LYS A 148 -1.56 -22.15 1.31
N ILE A 149 -2.73 -22.05 0.69
CA ILE A 149 -2.98 -22.60 -0.65
C ILE A 149 -2.00 -21.99 -1.66
N PHE A 150 -1.78 -20.69 -1.67
CA PHE A 150 -0.80 -20.03 -2.54
C PHE A 150 0.63 -20.54 -2.31
N LYS A 151 1.01 -20.77 -1.06
CA LYS A 151 2.31 -21.34 -0.71
C LYS A 151 2.44 -22.79 -1.23
N GLU A 152 1.39 -23.59 -1.09
CA GLU A 152 1.33 -24.98 -1.62
C GLU A 152 1.48 -25.01 -3.14
N GLU A 153 0.85 -24.06 -3.86
CA GLU A 153 1.00 -23.92 -5.32
C GLU A 153 2.37 -23.32 -5.71
N GLY A 154 3.19 -22.92 -4.74
CA GLY A 154 4.52 -22.35 -4.96
C GLY A 154 4.50 -20.97 -5.60
N VAL A 155 3.53 -20.14 -5.25
CA VAL A 155 3.42 -18.73 -5.65
C VAL A 155 4.38 -17.90 -4.83
N THR A 156 5.21 -17.08 -5.48
CA THR A 156 6.22 -16.22 -4.80
C THR A 156 6.09 -14.73 -5.17
N ASN A 157 5.20 -14.41 -6.08
CA ASN A 157 5.00 -13.07 -6.64
C ASN A 157 3.76 -12.35 -6.09
N VAL A 158 3.28 -12.74 -4.91
CA VAL A 158 2.18 -12.07 -4.20
C VAL A 158 2.71 -11.32 -2.99
N LYS A 159 2.22 -10.09 -2.78
CA LYS A 159 2.26 -9.36 -1.52
C LYS A 159 0.88 -9.38 -0.87
N TRP A 160 0.83 -9.87 0.33
CA TRP A 160 -0.41 -10.03 1.08
C TRP A 160 -0.77 -8.75 1.83
N VAL A 161 -1.98 -8.24 1.58
CA VAL A 161 -2.50 -7.03 2.20
C VAL A 161 -3.65 -7.39 3.13
N TRP A 162 -3.49 -7.13 4.42
CA TRP A 162 -4.59 -7.19 5.37
C TRP A 162 -5.18 -5.80 5.59
N THR A 163 -6.51 -5.70 5.57
CA THR A 163 -7.23 -4.42 5.61
C THR A 163 -8.30 -4.39 6.69
N THR A 164 -8.30 -3.33 7.50
CA THR A 164 -9.39 -3.00 8.40
C THR A 164 -10.15 -1.75 7.92
N ASN A 165 -11.48 -1.70 8.08
CA ASN A 165 -12.21 -0.45 7.92
C ASN A 165 -11.91 0.47 9.10
N ALA A 166 -11.82 1.78 8.84
CA ALA A 166 -11.61 2.82 9.86
C ALA A 166 -12.71 2.84 10.92
N SER A 167 -13.94 2.45 10.52
CA SER A 167 -15.11 2.31 11.36
C SER A 167 -15.33 0.84 11.74
N ASN A 168 -15.39 0.54 13.03
CA ASN A 168 -15.67 -0.82 13.52
C ASN A 168 -17.18 -1.01 13.68
N ALA A 169 -17.86 -1.40 12.59
CA ALA A 169 -19.30 -1.64 12.57
C ALA A 169 -19.68 -3.08 12.95
N GLY A 170 -18.75 -4.02 12.86
CA GLY A 170 -18.96 -5.43 13.20
C GLY A 170 -19.15 -5.62 14.70
N LYS A 171 -20.38 -5.95 15.13
CA LYS A 171 -20.63 -6.31 16.53
C LYS A 171 -19.82 -7.56 16.90
N GLY A 172 -18.98 -7.44 17.93
CA GLY A 172 -18.10 -8.53 18.37
C GLY A 172 -16.71 -8.53 17.77
N SER A 173 -16.42 -7.63 16.80
CA SER A 173 -15.09 -7.44 16.24
C SER A 173 -14.35 -6.29 16.89
N THR A 174 -13.03 -6.24 16.64
CA THR A 174 -12.17 -5.09 16.93
C THR A 174 -11.38 -4.70 15.67
N LEU A 175 -10.77 -3.51 15.69
CA LEU A 175 -9.99 -3.00 14.55
C LEU A 175 -8.80 -3.90 14.15
N THR A 176 -8.37 -4.77 15.03
CA THR A 176 -7.21 -5.67 14.82
C THR A 176 -7.51 -7.13 15.16
N GLY A 177 -8.74 -7.47 15.54
CA GLY A 177 -9.08 -8.79 16.06
C GLY A 177 -8.89 -9.92 15.05
N ASN A 178 -9.16 -9.63 13.78
CA ASN A 178 -9.00 -10.60 12.69
C ASN A 178 -7.64 -10.50 11.97
N TYR A 179 -6.62 -9.88 12.60
CA TYR A 179 -5.28 -9.85 12.04
C TYR A 179 -4.65 -11.25 12.01
N PRO A 180 -4.26 -11.79 10.84
CA PRO A 180 -3.83 -13.18 10.73
C PRO A 180 -2.44 -13.48 11.26
N GLY A 181 -1.65 -12.44 11.59
CA GLY A 181 -0.28 -12.54 12.07
C GLY A 181 0.76 -12.11 11.05
N ASP A 182 1.92 -11.69 11.55
CA ASP A 182 2.99 -11.05 10.75
C ASP A 182 3.56 -11.96 9.65
N GLU A 183 3.51 -13.28 9.82
CA GLU A 183 4.02 -14.26 8.84
C GLU A 183 3.12 -14.43 7.60
N TYR A 184 1.88 -13.92 7.66
CA TYR A 184 0.89 -14.01 6.58
C TYR A 184 0.66 -12.68 5.87
N VAL A 185 1.26 -11.59 6.33
CA VAL A 185 0.98 -10.23 5.86
C VAL A 185 2.26 -9.52 5.47
N ASP A 186 2.29 -8.90 4.30
CA ASP A 186 3.37 -8.01 3.85
C ASP A 186 3.04 -6.54 4.16
N TYR A 187 1.80 -6.13 3.92
CA TYR A 187 1.29 -4.77 4.10
C TYR A 187 0.01 -4.76 4.91
N ILE A 188 -0.18 -3.72 5.71
CA ILE A 188 -1.46 -3.44 6.36
C ILE A 188 -2.09 -2.20 5.76
N SER A 189 -3.43 -2.16 5.71
CA SER A 189 -4.12 -1.00 5.19
C SER A 189 -5.39 -0.66 5.98
N ILE A 190 -5.87 0.57 5.76
CA ILE A 190 -7.11 1.07 6.31
C ILE A 190 -7.96 1.55 5.13
N ASP A 191 -9.25 1.21 5.16
CA ASP A 191 -10.27 1.78 4.28
C ASP A 191 -11.15 2.73 5.07
N GLY A 192 -11.48 3.88 4.50
CA GLY A 192 -12.33 4.84 5.18
C GLY A 192 -12.82 5.96 4.27
N TYR A 193 -14.01 6.47 4.59
CA TYR A 193 -14.68 7.48 3.79
C TYR A 193 -15.25 8.59 4.67
N ASN A 194 -15.13 9.84 4.21
CA ASN A 194 -15.92 10.92 4.76
C ASN A 194 -17.26 10.98 4.04
N TRP A 195 -18.26 10.33 4.61
CA TRP A 195 -19.61 10.27 4.05
C TRP A 195 -20.31 11.64 4.00
N GLY A 196 -19.87 12.60 4.82
CA GLY A 196 -20.52 13.89 4.91
C GLY A 196 -22.02 13.72 5.24
N LYS A 197 -22.86 14.38 4.47
CA LYS A 197 -24.33 14.27 4.60
C LYS A 197 -24.96 13.40 3.50
N CYS A 198 -24.24 12.43 2.94
CA CYS A 198 -24.78 11.54 1.92
C CYS A 198 -25.89 10.61 2.45
N GLN A 199 -25.84 10.26 3.73
CA GLN A 199 -26.76 9.35 4.37
C GLN A 199 -27.39 10.00 5.61
N SER A 200 -28.57 9.57 6.00
CA SER A 200 -29.27 10.09 7.18
C SER A 200 -28.54 9.83 8.51
N TRP A 201 -27.69 8.81 8.55
CA TRP A 201 -26.88 8.41 9.70
C TRP A 201 -25.49 9.04 9.69
N SER A 202 -25.05 9.69 8.60
CA SER A 202 -23.71 10.22 8.43
C SER A 202 -23.64 11.72 8.66
N SER A 203 -22.46 12.20 8.99
CA SER A 203 -22.13 13.62 9.15
C SER A 203 -20.72 13.88 8.62
N TRP A 204 -20.43 15.15 8.32
CA TRP A 204 -19.10 15.56 7.93
C TRP A 204 -18.08 15.29 9.03
N GLN A 205 -16.97 14.65 8.63
CA GLN A 205 -15.84 14.33 9.50
C GLN A 205 -14.55 14.82 8.87
N THR A 206 -13.61 15.31 9.68
CA THR A 206 -12.26 15.58 9.23
C THR A 206 -11.52 14.28 8.91
N PHE A 207 -10.40 14.35 8.18
CA PHE A 207 -9.57 13.17 7.92
C PHE A 207 -9.19 12.45 9.23
N SER A 208 -8.71 13.21 10.22
CA SER A 208 -8.34 12.64 11.51
C SER A 208 -9.52 11.98 12.25
N GLN A 209 -10.73 12.54 12.17
CA GLN A 209 -11.92 11.93 12.79
C GLN A 209 -12.27 10.57 12.17
N VAL A 210 -12.05 10.41 10.87
CA VAL A 210 -12.27 9.13 10.17
C VAL A 210 -11.18 8.12 10.54
N PHE A 211 -9.90 8.48 10.45
CA PHE A 211 -8.81 7.51 10.40
C PHE A 211 -8.03 7.31 11.71
N LYS A 212 -8.01 8.30 12.62
CA LYS A 212 -7.10 8.28 13.78
C LYS A 212 -7.26 7.09 14.70
N LYS A 213 -8.49 6.63 14.90
CA LYS A 213 -8.78 5.48 15.77
C LYS A 213 -8.15 4.20 15.22
N ALA A 214 -8.36 3.93 13.92
CA ALA A 214 -7.79 2.77 13.25
C ALA A 214 -6.25 2.88 13.15
N TYR A 215 -5.74 4.04 12.74
CA TYR A 215 -4.29 4.27 12.67
C TYR A 215 -3.58 3.97 14.01
N ASN A 216 -4.14 4.44 15.12
CA ASN A 216 -3.60 4.20 16.45
C ASN A 216 -3.72 2.72 16.87
N ALA A 217 -4.81 2.04 16.50
CA ALA A 217 -4.98 0.62 16.79
C ALA A 217 -3.91 -0.24 16.10
N LEU A 218 -3.44 0.19 14.92
CA LEU A 218 -2.39 -0.50 14.14
C LEU A 218 -0.97 -0.17 14.62
N ALA A 219 -0.77 0.63 15.66
CA ALA A 219 0.56 1.11 16.10
C ALA A 219 1.52 -0.03 16.46
N ASN A 220 1.00 -1.14 16.98
CA ASN A 220 1.81 -2.29 17.41
C ASN A 220 2.06 -3.33 16.31
N ILE A 221 1.47 -3.17 15.12
CA ILE A 221 1.72 -4.04 13.97
C ILE A 221 2.88 -3.43 13.17
N ASN A 222 4.03 -4.11 13.18
CA ASN A 222 5.25 -3.62 12.52
C ASN A 222 5.29 -4.00 11.03
N LYS A 223 4.29 -3.53 10.28
CA LYS A 223 4.20 -3.67 8.82
C LYS A 223 4.07 -2.30 8.17
N PRO A 224 4.53 -2.13 6.92
CA PRO A 224 4.26 -0.90 6.18
C PRO A 224 2.75 -0.69 6.06
N LEU A 225 2.31 0.56 6.28
CA LEU A 225 0.90 0.94 6.32
C LEU A 225 0.55 1.85 5.14
N PHE A 226 -0.55 1.54 4.46
CA PHE A 226 -1.11 2.43 3.46
C PHE A 226 -2.63 2.60 3.62
N ILE A 227 -3.22 3.54 2.92
CA ILE A 227 -4.67 3.70 2.83
C ILE A 227 -5.11 3.10 1.49
N ALA A 228 -5.80 1.94 1.53
CA ALA A 228 -6.15 1.21 0.32
C ALA A 228 -7.43 1.73 -0.35
N GLU A 229 -8.35 2.30 0.46
CA GLU A 229 -9.52 2.99 -0.05
C GLU A 229 -9.78 4.26 0.76
N ILE A 230 -9.91 5.37 0.07
CA ILE A 230 -10.23 6.66 0.66
C ILE A 230 -11.02 7.52 -0.31
N SER A 231 -12.04 8.18 0.19
CA SER A 231 -12.67 9.29 -0.51
C SER A 231 -13.44 10.20 0.46
N SER A 232 -13.90 11.32 -0.05
CA SER A 232 -14.77 12.27 0.65
C SER A 232 -15.91 12.70 -0.25
N SER A 233 -17.09 12.84 0.33
CA SER A 233 -18.23 13.53 -0.30
C SER A 233 -17.98 15.03 -0.36
N GLU A 234 -18.75 15.76 -1.20
CA GLU A 234 -18.89 17.23 -1.13
C GLU A 234 -19.99 17.65 -0.16
N LEU A 235 -20.91 16.73 0.23
CA LEU A 235 -22.08 17.08 1.00
C LEU A 235 -21.77 17.31 2.47
N GLY A 236 -21.95 18.53 2.92
CA GLY A 236 -21.79 18.94 4.32
C GLY A 236 -20.47 19.59 4.67
N GLY A 237 -19.55 19.75 3.71
CA GLY A 237 -18.27 20.43 3.89
C GLY A 237 -17.55 20.72 2.58
N ASN A 238 -16.24 20.82 2.61
CA ASN A 238 -15.41 21.15 1.46
C ASN A 238 -14.40 20.01 1.20
N LYS A 239 -14.59 19.25 0.14
CA LYS A 239 -13.72 18.12 -0.23
C LYS A 239 -12.27 18.56 -0.47
N ALA A 240 -12.04 19.73 -1.08
CA ALA A 240 -10.70 20.21 -1.36
C ALA A 240 -9.93 20.52 -0.06
N GLU A 241 -10.58 21.14 0.92
CA GLU A 241 -10.00 21.36 2.25
C GLU A 241 -9.73 20.05 2.97
N TRP A 242 -10.65 19.06 2.85
CA TRP A 242 -10.48 17.74 3.43
C TRP A 242 -9.27 17.00 2.83
N ILE A 243 -9.08 17.08 1.51
CA ILE A 243 -7.91 16.51 0.83
C ILE A 243 -6.62 17.18 1.31
N THR A 244 -6.64 18.50 1.46
CA THR A 244 -5.50 19.26 1.99
C THR A 244 -5.17 18.80 3.41
N ASP A 245 -6.16 18.72 4.30
CA ASP A 245 -6.04 18.24 5.69
C ASP A 245 -5.46 16.82 5.74
N MET A 246 -5.93 15.92 4.88
CA MET A 246 -5.39 14.56 4.74
C MET A 246 -3.88 14.55 4.48
N PHE A 247 -3.39 15.31 3.50
CA PHE A 247 -1.97 15.35 3.18
C PHE A 247 -1.13 16.06 4.25
N GLU A 248 -1.70 17.04 5.00
CA GLU A 248 -1.05 17.61 6.18
C GLU A 248 -0.84 16.54 7.25
N HIS A 249 -1.82 15.69 7.47
CA HIS A 249 -1.73 14.56 8.40
C HIS A 249 -0.71 13.52 7.96
N PHE A 250 -0.61 13.17 6.66
CA PHE A 250 0.43 12.26 6.16
C PHE A 250 1.84 12.82 6.40
N ALA A 251 2.00 14.13 6.29
CA ALA A 251 3.28 14.79 6.55
C ALA A 251 3.64 14.89 8.04
N THR A 252 2.71 14.63 8.94
CA THR A 252 2.87 14.85 10.39
C THR A 252 2.55 13.58 11.21
N ASP A 253 1.35 13.44 11.74
CA ASP A 253 0.97 12.43 12.72
C ASP A 253 0.51 11.09 12.11
N PHE A 254 0.33 11.03 10.79
CA PHE A 254 0.10 9.78 10.03
C PHE A 254 1.32 9.39 9.18
N SER A 255 2.51 9.71 9.62
CA SER A 255 3.76 9.55 8.86
C SER A 255 4.17 8.10 8.54
N ARG A 256 3.49 7.07 9.09
CA ARG A 256 3.64 5.68 8.68
C ARG A 256 2.94 5.34 7.36
N VAL A 257 2.06 6.22 6.88
CA VAL A 257 1.33 5.99 5.62
C VAL A 257 2.27 6.25 4.46
N PHE A 258 2.66 5.20 3.75
CA PHE A 258 3.56 5.31 2.60
C PHE A 258 2.82 5.38 1.26
N ALA A 259 1.52 5.05 1.22
CA ALA A 259 0.73 5.13 -0.01
C ALA A 259 -0.73 5.47 0.28
N VAL A 260 -1.39 6.08 -0.69
CA VAL A 260 -2.83 6.38 -0.65
C VAL A 260 -3.48 6.03 -1.98
N MET A 261 -4.64 5.37 -1.93
CA MET A 261 -5.41 5.00 -3.12
C MET A 261 -6.79 5.66 -3.08
N TRP A 262 -7.04 6.59 -4.00
CA TRP A 262 -8.33 7.26 -4.08
C TRP A 262 -9.39 6.37 -4.71
N PHE A 263 -10.52 6.20 -4.05
CA PHE A 263 -11.68 5.51 -4.62
C PHE A 263 -12.47 6.50 -5.48
N SER A 264 -12.23 6.49 -6.81
CA SER A 264 -12.82 7.45 -7.75
C SER A 264 -14.00 6.82 -8.48
N GLN A 265 -15.18 6.96 -7.90
CA GLN A 265 -16.45 6.50 -8.50
C GLN A 265 -17.61 7.34 -7.97
N SER A 266 -18.56 7.71 -8.84
CA SER A 266 -19.83 8.24 -8.38
C SER A 266 -20.79 7.10 -8.04
N LYS A 267 -21.30 7.09 -6.81
CA LYS A 267 -22.29 6.16 -6.30
C LYS A 267 -23.47 6.90 -5.69
N GLU A 268 -23.79 8.08 -6.19
CA GLU A 268 -24.82 8.97 -5.63
C GLU A 268 -26.20 8.31 -5.43
N ALA A 269 -26.53 7.33 -6.26
CA ALA A 269 -27.80 6.62 -6.14
C ALA A 269 -27.96 5.87 -4.80
N ASN A 270 -26.87 5.41 -4.20
CA ASN A 270 -26.89 4.55 -3.02
C ASN A 270 -25.94 4.99 -1.90
N GLU A 271 -24.90 5.75 -2.22
CA GLU A 271 -23.84 6.12 -1.29
C GLU A 271 -23.53 7.62 -1.39
N GLY A 272 -22.52 7.99 -2.17
CA GLY A 272 -22.06 9.35 -2.37
C GLY A 272 -21.27 9.49 -3.67
N ASP A 273 -20.94 10.73 -4.05
CA ASP A 273 -20.00 10.97 -5.14
C ASP A 273 -18.55 10.96 -4.65
N TRP A 274 -17.91 9.81 -4.85
CA TRP A 274 -16.54 9.55 -4.45
C TRP A 274 -15.52 9.96 -5.51
N ALA A 275 -15.98 10.38 -6.71
CA ALA A 275 -15.08 10.79 -7.78
C ALA A 275 -14.16 11.93 -7.31
N LEU A 276 -12.88 11.89 -7.73
CA LEU A 276 -11.92 12.94 -7.38
C LEU A 276 -12.28 14.28 -8.03
N ASN A 277 -12.82 14.24 -9.24
CA ASN A 277 -13.10 15.40 -10.09
C ASN A 277 -14.52 15.96 -9.92
N THR A 278 -15.09 15.85 -8.74
CA THR A 278 -16.35 16.53 -8.40
C THR A 278 -16.21 18.05 -8.47
N SER A 279 -15.01 18.57 -8.22
CA SER A 279 -14.66 19.97 -8.40
C SER A 279 -13.18 20.14 -8.82
N GLN A 280 -12.87 21.22 -9.54
CA GLN A 280 -11.48 21.54 -9.89
C GLN A 280 -10.63 21.76 -8.63
N ALA A 281 -11.21 22.37 -7.59
CA ALA A 281 -10.53 22.60 -6.32
C ALA A 281 -10.09 21.28 -5.63
N ALA A 282 -10.91 20.22 -5.71
CA ALA A 282 -10.55 18.89 -5.19
C ALA A 282 -9.36 18.29 -5.94
N VAL A 283 -9.37 18.40 -7.27
CA VAL A 283 -8.25 17.95 -8.13
C VAL A 283 -6.96 18.72 -7.82
N ASP A 284 -7.06 20.03 -7.67
CA ASP A 284 -5.89 20.90 -7.38
C ASP A 284 -5.31 20.60 -5.99
N ALA A 285 -6.16 20.37 -4.98
CA ALA A 285 -5.75 19.98 -3.64
C ALA A 285 -5.03 18.60 -3.65
N TRP A 286 -5.54 17.64 -4.43
CA TRP A 286 -4.90 16.34 -4.61
C TRP A 286 -3.52 16.45 -5.26
N LYS A 287 -3.40 17.22 -6.35
CA LYS A 287 -2.11 17.48 -7.02
C LYS A 287 -1.10 18.13 -6.08
N ALA A 288 -1.53 19.16 -5.35
CA ALA A 288 -0.67 19.87 -4.39
C ALA A 288 -0.20 18.94 -3.26
N GLY A 289 -1.09 18.09 -2.76
CA GLY A 289 -0.78 17.12 -1.73
C GLY A 289 0.25 16.09 -2.18
N ILE A 290 0.10 15.51 -3.37
CA ILE A 290 1.08 14.59 -3.96
C ILE A 290 2.45 15.28 -4.10
N ALA A 291 2.47 16.51 -4.64
CA ALA A 291 3.70 17.26 -4.81
C ALA A 291 4.41 17.50 -3.47
N LYS A 292 3.64 17.79 -2.41
CA LYS A 292 4.15 17.94 -1.04
C LYS A 292 4.79 16.65 -0.53
N MET A 293 4.13 15.49 -0.67
CA MET A 293 4.67 14.21 -0.20
C MET A 293 5.94 13.82 -0.96
N LYS A 294 5.95 13.97 -2.29
CA LYS A 294 7.15 13.75 -3.11
C LYS A 294 8.30 14.70 -2.75
N ALA A 295 8.02 15.94 -2.33
CA ALA A 295 9.05 16.86 -1.84
C ALA A 295 9.62 16.41 -0.50
N ILE A 296 8.79 15.87 0.40
CA ILE A 296 9.22 15.29 1.69
C ILE A 296 10.13 14.09 1.44
N ASP A 297 9.74 13.15 0.56
CA ASP A 297 10.57 12.01 0.19
C ASP A 297 11.93 12.45 -0.35
N ASN A 298 11.94 13.40 -1.27
CA ASN A 298 13.17 13.95 -1.82
C ASN A 298 14.06 14.63 -0.77
N THR A 299 13.47 15.17 0.31
CA THR A 299 14.23 15.74 1.43
C THR A 299 14.64 14.67 2.43
N ALA A 300 13.83 13.63 2.66
CA ALA A 300 14.17 12.49 3.51
C ALA A 300 15.25 11.59 2.88
N LEU A 301 15.26 11.49 1.55
CA LEU A 301 16.34 10.85 0.79
C LEU A 301 17.61 11.71 0.74
N LYS A 302 17.50 13.02 1.02
CA LYS A 302 18.65 13.86 1.36
C LYS A 302 18.89 13.71 2.86
N PRO A 303 20.00 13.09 3.30
CA PRO A 303 20.29 13.02 4.73
C PRO A 303 20.19 14.41 5.33
N ALA A 304 19.38 14.54 6.40
CA ALA A 304 19.12 15.80 7.09
C ALA A 304 20.41 16.57 7.29
N GLY A 305 20.56 17.69 6.58
CA GLY A 305 21.44 18.81 6.80
C GLY A 305 22.85 18.58 7.36
N ARG A 306 23.54 17.48 6.98
CA ARG A 306 24.99 17.45 6.76
C ARG A 306 25.16 17.13 5.30
N ALA A 307 25.60 18.06 4.51
CA ALA A 307 26.06 17.80 3.17
C ALA A 307 26.84 16.48 3.23
N SER A 308 26.30 15.40 2.63
CA SER A 308 27.02 14.16 2.52
C SER A 308 28.30 14.49 1.79
N SER A 309 29.40 14.58 2.54
CA SER A 309 30.71 14.86 1.98
C SER A 309 31.19 13.73 1.08
N SER A 310 30.29 12.78 0.76
CA SER A 310 30.63 11.58 0.00
C SER A 310 29.44 11.07 -0.81
N SER A 311 29.70 10.63 -2.01
CA SER A 311 28.77 9.94 -2.91
C SER A 311 29.42 8.64 -3.42
N PHE A 312 28.59 7.67 -3.84
CA PHE A 312 29.06 6.43 -4.45
C PHE A 312 28.64 6.36 -5.91
N ARG A 313 29.50 5.81 -6.75
CA ARG A 313 29.17 5.44 -8.13
C ARG A 313 29.77 4.07 -8.46
N LEU A 314 29.07 3.29 -9.23
CA LEU A 314 29.57 2.07 -9.82
C LEU A 314 29.99 2.37 -11.26
N GLN A 315 31.22 2.04 -11.61
CA GLN A 315 31.77 2.21 -12.97
C GLN A 315 32.66 1.02 -13.27
N ASP A 316 32.44 0.36 -14.40
CA ASP A 316 33.22 -0.80 -14.87
C ASP A 316 33.38 -1.91 -13.81
N GLY A 317 32.28 -2.20 -13.08
CA GLY A 317 32.29 -3.22 -12.02
C GLY A 317 33.04 -2.84 -10.74
N LYS A 318 33.56 -1.61 -10.65
CA LYS A 318 34.27 -1.09 -9.47
C LYS A 318 33.44 -0.03 -8.76
N LEU A 319 33.46 -0.03 -7.43
CA LEU A 319 32.83 0.97 -6.59
C LEU A 319 33.79 2.14 -6.37
N TYR A 320 33.35 3.34 -6.69
CA TYR A 320 34.05 4.58 -6.39
C TYR A 320 33.28 5.40 -5.37
N MET A 321 34.01 5.95 -4.41
CA MET A 321 33.46 6.88 -3.41
C MET A 321 34.14 8.24 -3.62
N GLN A 322 33.30 9.29 -3.69
CA GLN A 322 33.80 10.67 -3.70
C GLN A 322 33.55 11.31 -2.34
N THR A 323 34.54 11.97 -1.77
CA THR A 323 34.41 12.75 -0.53
C THR A 323 34.82 14.19 -0.77
N SER A 324 34.15 15.15 -0.11
CA SER A 324 34.49 16.56 -0.19
C SER A 324 35.48 17.02 0.91
N LYS A 325 35.76 16.17 1.91
CA LYS A 325 36.71 16.42 3.00
C LYS A 325 37.29 15.11 3.53
N ALA A 326 38.43 15.22 4.23
CA ALA A 326 39.03 14.09 4.89
C ALA A 326 38.10 13.52 5.99
N LEU A 327 38.01 12.19 6.05
CA LEU A 327 37.22 11.48 7.05
C LEU A 327 37.77 10.09 7.37
N LYS A 328 37.46 9.57 8.54
CA LYS A 328 37.75 8.21 8.97
C LYS A 328 36.47 7.38 8.95
N ALA A 329 36.38 6.37 8.11
CA ALA A 329 35.16 5.62 7.92
C ALA A 329 35.41 4.19 7.44
N SER A 330 34.41 3.36 7.51
CA SER A 330 34.25 2.12 6.75
C SER A 330 33.12 2.25 5.73
N VAL A 331 33.24 1.58 4.59
CA VAL A 331 32.17 1.43 3.61
C VAL A 331 31.39 0.16 3.94
N VAL A 332 30.06 0.24 3.99
CA VAL A 332 29.19 -0.89 4.28
C VAL A 332 28.29 -1.12 3.08
N GLN A 333 28.25 -2.36 2.61
CA GLN A 333 27.37 -2.83 1.54
C GLN A 333 26.19 -3.57 2.16
N PHE A 334 25.00 -3.24 1.70
CA PHE A 334 23.74 -3.87 2.13
C PHE A 334 23.01 -4.47 0.93
N ASP A 335 22.22 -5.53 1.18
CA ASP A 335 21.18 -5.94 0.24
C ASP A 335 19.93 -5.05 0.39
N TYR A 336 18.91 -5.29 -0.46
CA TYR A 336 17.64 -4.55 -0.40
C TYR A 336 16.82 -4.80 0.88
N GLN A 337 17.12 -5.86 1.62
CA GLN A 337 16.51 -6.15 2.91
C GLN A 337 17.25 -5.47 4.06
N GLY A 338 18.30 -4.68 3.77
CA GLY A 338 19.10 -3.98 4.77
C GLY A 338 20.10 -4.87 5.51
N ARG A 339 20.34 -6.11 5.07
CA ARG A 339 21.36 -7.00 5.66
C ARG A 339 22.73 -6.56 5.19
N VAL A 340 23.69 -6.53 6.11
CA VAL A 340 25.08 -6.25 5.77
C VAL A 340 25.65 -7.42 4.98
N LEU A 341 26.02 -7.17 3.74
CA LEU A 341 26.70 -8.12 2.86
C LEU A 341 28.21 -8.07 3.03
N TRP A 342 28.74 -6.89 3.26
CA TRP A 342 30.16 -6.66 3.43
C TRP A 342 30.42 -5.31 4.11
N GLN A 343 31.56 -5.21 4.82
CA GLN A 343 32.06 -3.98 5.41
C GLN A 343 33.57 -3.89 5.28
N SER A 344 34.06 -2.76 4.78
CA SER A 344 35.50 -2.50 4.73
C SER A 344 36.09 -2.32 6.15
N PRO A 345 37.37 -2.54 6.33
CA PRO A 345 38.11 -1.99 7.47
C PRO A 345 37.90 -0.48 7.57
N VAL A 346 38.04 0.07 8.77
CA VAL A 346 38.05 1.53 8.97
C VAL A 346 39.34 2.08 8.42
N GLN A 347 39.25 3.05 7.52
CA GLN A 347 40.40 3.68 6.88
C GLN A 347 40.23 5.20 6.78
N HIS A 348 41.30 5.91 6.53
CA HIS A 348 41.29 7.36 6.31
C HIS A 348 41.11 7.65 4.82
N PHE A 349 40.19 8.50 4.49
CA PHE A 349 39.98 9.04 3.15
C PHE A 349 40.30 10.54 3.15
N THR A 350 41.08 10.98 2.16
CA THR A 350 41.28 12.41 1.89
C THR A 350 40.10 12.95 1.06
N ALA A 351 40.02 14.26 0.85
CA ALA A 351 39.06 14.79 -0.14
C ALA A 351 39.43 14.28 -1.54
N GLY A 352 38.44 13.84 -2.30
CA GLY A 352 38.65 13.28 -3.65
C GLY A 352 37.86 12.02 -3.94
N VAL A 353 38.26 11.34 -5.04
CA VAL A 353 37.66 10.08 -5.49
C VAL A 353 38.55 8.91 -5.07
N HIS A 354 37.95 7.91 -4.44
CA HIS A 354 38.60 6.71 -3.96
C HIS A 354 37.98 5.47 -4.56
N ALA A 355 38.76 4.57 -5.11
CA ALA A 355 38.30 3.23 -5.46
C ALA A 355 38.15 2.40 -4.17
N ILE A 356 37.05 1.70 -4.06
CA ILE A 356 36.71 0.86 -2.89
C ILE A 356 36.76 -0.59 -3.35
N ASP A 357 37.69 -1.36 -2.78
CA ASP A 357 37.78 -2.80 -3.03
C ASP A 357 36.61 -3.49 -2.29
N THR A 358 35.66 -3.99 -3.05
CA THR A 358 34.53 -4.80 -2.55
C THR A 358 34.56 -6.17 -3.20
N PRO A 359 34.18 -7.25 -2.49
CA PRO A 359 34.18 -8.60 -3.07
C PRO A 359 33.26 -8.76 -4.28
N LYS A 360 32.18 -7.99 -4.33
CA LYS A 360 31.20 -7.94 -5.44
C LYS A 360 30.50 -6.59 -5.46
N ALA A 361 31.08 -5.61 -6.15
CA ALA A 361 30.36 -4.38 -6.45
C ALA A 361 29.26 -4.68 -7.49
N ASN A 362 28.00 -4.39 -7.19
CA ASN A 362 26.90 -4.54 -8.13
C ASN A 362 25.86 -3.41 -7.98
N ALA A 363 25.12 -3.16 -9.04
CA ALA A 363 24.08 -2.12 -9.07
C ALA A 363 22.88 -2.42 -8.17
N GLN A 364 22.77 -3.65 -7.67
CA GLN A 364 21.68 -4.11 -6.80
C GLN A 364 22.03 -4.03 -5.31
N SER A 365 23.07 -3.33 -4.92
CA SER A 365 23.46 -3.15 -3.52
C SER A 365 23.40 -1.68 -3.10
N ILE A 366 23.09 -1.46 -1.82
CA ILE A 366 23.13 -0.15 -1.19
C ILE A 366 24.46 0.02 -0.47
N TYR A 367 25.14 1.15 -0.71
CA TYR A 367 26.42 1.46 -0.06
C TYR A 367 26.24 2.66 0.88
N LYS A 368 26.75 2.53 2.10
CA LYS A 368 26.75 3.60 3.11
C LYS A 368 28.12 3.79 3.73
N LEU A 369 28.44 5.02 4.14
CA LEU A 369 29.58 5.31 4.98
C LEU A 369 29.24 5.18 6.46
N SER A 370 29.99 4.37 7.17
CA SER A 370 30.00 4.35 8.63
C SER A 370 31.18 5.19 9.13
N VAL A 371 30.93 6.46 9.44
CA VAL A 371 31.95 7.37 9.92
C VAL A 371 32.20 7.12 11.41
N LYS A 372 33.43 6.81 11.79
CA LYS A 372 33.83 6.77 13.20
C LYS A 372 34.23 8.18 13.65
N ARG A 373 33.60 8.61 14.73
CA ARG A 373 33.98 9.83 15.45
C ARG A 373 35.24 9.60 16.29
#